data_80ac42e077896cbb1289403e756fbc42
#
_entry.id   80ac42e077896cbb1289403e756fbc42
#
_cell.length_a   1.000
_cell.length_b   1.000
_cell.length_c   1.000
_cell.angle_alpha   90.00
_cell.angle_beta   90.00
_cell.angle_gamma   90.00
#
_symmetry.space_group_name_H-M   'P 1'
#
loop_
_entity.id
_entity.type
_entity.pdbx_description
1 polymer ?
#
loop_
_entity_poly.entity_id
_entity_poly.type
_entity_poly.pdbx_seq_one_letter_code
_entity_poly.pdbx_strand_id
1 'polypeptide(L)'
;MRNISPLRYRWSFPVKFFFYLLTLATLLAPIPFIFFKPGVPDKVTGSLIQVNDFKTYPVNGDLYITSILVTNPDSPVFGAETIVNWAIGANVVLPRDAVYPPVKPAQVIQRDSRSEMETSKITSTAAALRYLGYDFIELYFISDIRDYSNAKEKFKVGDFIKEIDGKVIGEIEEIRSSYAEKDIGDPLLIAVDRENAKGELERITDEIILVENQEVVNEDGSKRPAIGILVGATARFPIDIDFNIRGVGGPSAGLIFAVGIIEKLTEEDLLRGRKVAGTGTITPSGQVGAIGGIEEKMIGASRIGATVFIAPRENCPDIKNIPAGLKVIPVSTLAEAIVALRAPDSFKPRSCPNS
;
A
#
# COMPACT_ATOMS: atom_id res chain seq x y z
N MET A 1 -27.81 -3.78 -65.67
CA MET A 1 -27.28 -3.89 -64.32
C MET A 1 -27.05 -5.37 -64.02
N ARG A 2 -25.78 -5.84 -63.95
CA ARG A 2 -25.45 -7.22 -63.59
C ARG A 2 -25.54 -7.39 -62.08
N ASN A 3 -26.49 -8.21 -61.62
CA ASN A 3 -26.57 -8.66 -60.23
C ASN A 3 -25.35 -9.52 -59.91
N ILE A 4 -24.39 -8.97 -59.22
CA ILE A 4 -23.26 -9.72 -58.63
C ILE A 4 -23.77 -10.31 -57.34
N SER A 5 -24.19 -11.59 -57.36
CA SER A 5 -24.49 -12.33 -56.14
C SER A 5 -23.22 -12.49 -55.32
N PRO A 6 -23.23 -12.24 -54.00
CA PRO A 6 -22.04 -12.42 -53.17
C PRO A 6 -21.62 -13.90 -53.19
N LEU A 7 -20.36 -14.14 -53.58
CA LEU A 7 -19.74 -15.47 -53.51
C LEU A 7 -19.80 -15.97 -52.06
N ARG A 8 -20.75 -16.88 -51.74
CA ARG A 8 -20.77 -17.61 -50.47
C ARG A 8 -19.65 -18.63 -50.48
N TYR A 9 -18.47 -18.21 -49.98
CA TYR A 9 -17.34 -19.11 -49.80
C TYR A 9 -17.70 -20.15 -48.71
N ARG A 10 -17.94 -21.40 -49.10
CA ARG A 10 -18.17 -22.50 -48.15
C ARG A 10 -16.83 -23.15 -47.85
N TRP A 11 -16.33 -22.88 -46.65
CA TRP A 11 -15.11 -23.52 -46.15
C TRP A 11 -15.30 -25.03 -46.11
N SER A 12 -14.27 -25.79 -46.56
CA SER A 12 -14.26 -27.25 -46.49
C SER A 12 -14.26 -27.73 -45.03
N PHE A 13 -14.77 -28.96 -44.80
CA PHE A 13 -14.83 -29.52 -43.45
C PHE A 13 -13.49 -29.48 -42.70
N PRO A 14 -12.33 -29.87 -43.28
CA PRO A 14 -11.04 -29.82 -42.58
C PRO A 14 -10.64 -28.40 -42.19
N VAL A 15 -10.95 -27.39 -42.99
CA VAL A 15 -10.67 -25.98 -42.64
C VAL A 15 -11.50 -25.53 -41.43
N LYS A 16 -12.79 -25.87 -41.43
CA LYS A 16 -13.65 -25.58 -40.27
C LYS A 16 -13.15 -26.28 -39.01
N PHE A 17 -12.82 -27.56 -39.13
CA PHE A 17 -12.28 -28.35 -38.02
C PHE A 17 -10.99 -27.75 -37.46
N PHE A 18 -10.08 -27.32 -38.33
CA PHE A 18 -8.84 -26.65 -37.92
C PHE A 18 -9.13 -25.36 -37.15
N PHE A 19 -10.07 -24.53 -37.65
CA PHE A 19 -10.43 -23.28 -36.91
C PHE A 19 -11.11 -23.58 -35.58
N TYR A 20 -11.96 -24.59 -35.45
CA TYR A 20 -12.53 -25.01 -34.18
C TYR A 20 -11.46 -25.49 -33.21
N LEU A 21 -10.49 -26.28 -33.67
CA LEU A 21 -9.39 -26.76 -32.85
C LEU A 21 -8.48 -25.63 -32.42
N LEU A 22 -8.17 -24.66 -33.29
CA LEU A 22 -7.39 -23.48 -33.00
C LEU A 22 -8.12 -22.60 -31.97
N THR A 23 -9.41 -22.36 -32.15
CA THR A 23 -10.22 -21.60 -31.19
C THR A 23 -10.23 -22.29 -29.82
N LEU A 24 -10.45 -23.59 -29.80
CA LEU A 24 -10.42 -24.35 -28.53
C LEU A 24 -9.06 -24.29 -27.88
N ALA A 25 -7.98 -24.44 -28.65
CA ALA A 25 -6.62 -24.33 -28.13
C ALA A 25 -6.33 -22.94 -27.53
N THR A 26 -6.75 -21.86 -28.19
CA THR A 26 -6.58 -20.50 -27.67
C THR A 26 -7.41 -20.23 -26.40
N LEU A 27 -8.61 -20.80 -26.30
CA LEU A 27 -9.44 -20.66 -25.09
C LEU A 27 -8.90 -21.44 -23.89
N LEU A 28 -8.24 -22.58 -24.15
CA LEU A 28 -7.69 -23.46 -23.11
C LEU A 28 -6.20 -23.24 -22.85
N ALA A 29 -5.51 -22.43 -23.66
CA ALA A 29 -4.11 -22.11 -23.44
C ALA A 29 -3.93 -21.25 -22.18
N PRO A 30 -2.95 -21.57 -21.33
CA PRO A 30 -2.55 -20.68 -20.25
C PRO A 30 -1.88 -19.44 -20.85
N ILE A 31 -2.29 -18.26 -20.38
CA ILE A 31 -1.79 -16.97 -20.86
C ILE A 31 -1.24 -16.16 -19.71
N PRO A 32 -0.21 -15.29 -19.92
CA PRO A 32 0.44 -14.53 -18.88
C PRO A 32 -0.34 -13.25 -18.53
N PHE A 33 -1.59 -13.42 -18.10
CA PHE A 33 -2.43 -12.32 -17.62
C PHE A 33 -2.89 -12.59 -16.19
N ILE A 34 -3.25 -11.51 -15.50
CA ILE A 34 -3.86 -11.53 -14.17
C ILE A 34 -5.10 -10.63 -14.17
N PHE A 35 -5.94 -10.82 -13.17
CA PHE A 35 -7.15 -10.04 -12.98
C PHE A 35 -7.09 -9.28 -11.66
N PHE A 36 -7.50 -8.00 -11.71
CA PHE A 36 -7.91 -7.24 -10.55
C PHE A 36 -9.44 -7.29 -10.49
N LYS A 37 -9.96 -7.76 -9.37
CA LYS A 37 -11.39 -7.85 -9.12
C LYS A 37 -11.75 -7.03 -7.89
N PRO A 38 -12.92 -6.38 -7.85
CA PRO A 38 -13.39 -5.72 -6.64
C PRO A 38 -13.42 -6.68 -5.45
N GLY A 39 -12.69 -6.36 -4.40
CA GLY A 39 -12.75 -7.08 -3.13
C GLY A 39 -13.99 -6.70 -2.32
N VAL A 40 -14.25 -7.43 -1.26
CA VAL A 40 -15.27 -7.09 -0.27
C VAL A 40 -14.66 -6.10 0.72
N PRO A 41 -15.23 -4.91 0.92
CA PRO A 41 -14.73 -3.97 1.90
C PRO A 41 -14.88 -4.47 3.33
N ASP A 42 -13.85 -4.25 4.16
CA ASP A 42 -13.85 -4.61 5.57
C ASP A 42 -14.23 -3.41 6.45
N LYS A 43 -15.12 -3.63 7.42
CA LYS A 43 -15.61 -2.58 8.32
C LYS A 43 -14.59 -2.25 9.40
N VAL A 44 -14.07 -1.03 9.39
CA VAL A 44 -13.06 -0.52 10.33
C VAL A 44 -13.67 -0.14 11.68
N THR A 45 -14.86 0.47 11.66
CA THR A 45 -15.55 0.96 12.87
C THR A 45 -16.10 -0.15 13.78
N GLY A 46 -16.00 -1.40 13.37
CA GLY A 46 -16.31 -2.56 14.20
C GLY A 46 -15.14 -2.97 15.11
N SER A 47 -14.87 -4.29 15.10
CA SER A 47 -13.79 -4.92 15.87
C SER A 47 -12.43 -4.91 15.17
N LEU A 48 -12.32 -4.31 13.98
CA LEU A 48 -11.08 -4.33 13.22
C LEU A 48 -10.01 -3.45 13.90
N ILE A 49 -10.36 -2.28 14.41
CA ILE A 49 -9.47 -1.45 15.24
C ILE A 49 -9.98 -1.53 16.68
N GLN A 50 -9.13 -1.98 17.58
CA GLN A 50 -9.39 -2.02 19.02
C GLN A 50 -8.42 -1.07 19.72
N VAL A 51 -8.94 -0.28 20.64
CA VAL A 51 -8.17 0.62 21.48
C VAL A 51 -8.23 0.05 22.89
N ASN A 52 -7.08 -0.28 23.45
CA ASN A 52 -6.95 -0.90 24.77
C ASN A 52 -6.63 0.17 25.80
N ASP A 53 -7.18 0.00 27.01
CA ASP A 53 -6.89 0.81 28.19
C ASP A 53 -6.94 2.35 27.99
N PHE A 54 -7.75 2.79 27.02
CA PHE A 54 -7.93 4.22 26.72
C PHE A 54 -9.40 4.55 26.42
N LYS A 55 -9.79 5.81 26.67
CA LYS A 55 -11.15 6.29 26.46
C LYS A 55 -11.47 6.31 24.97
N THR A 56 -12.55 5.63 24.58
CA THR A 56 -13.11 5.66 23.23
C THR A 56 -14.50 6.26 23.23
N TYR A 57 -14.92 6.72 22.05
CA TYR A 57 -16.23 7.35 21.85
C TYR A 57 -17.11 6.50 20.93
N PRO A 58 -18.45 6.56 21.10
CA PRO A 58 -19.37 5.86 20.23
C PRO A 58 -19.25 6.37 18.79
N VAL A 59 -19.17 5.45 17.84
CA VAL A 59 -19.10 5.75 16.41
C VAL A 59 -20.50 5.66 15.80
N ASN A 60 -20.95 6.72 15.14
CA ASN A 60 -22.23 6.77 14.43
C ASN A 60 -21.98 6.75 12.92
N GLY A 61 -22.13 5.59 12.30
CA GLY A 61 -21.87 5.34 10.89
C GLY A 61 -20.86 4.20 10.67
N ASP A 62 -20.55 3.98 9.42
CA ASP A 62 -19.70 2.87 9.00
C ASP A 62 -18.50 3.38 8.20
N LEU A 63 -17.31 2.98 8.60
CA LEU A 63 -16.08 3.22 7.87
C LEU A 63 -15.52 1.90 7.32
N TYR A 64 -15.16 1.88 6.04
CA TYR A 64 -14.68 0.68 5.37
C TYR A 64 -13.34 0.91 4.68
N ILE A 65 -12.42 -0.01 4.85
CA ILE A 65 -11.27 -0.18 3.95
C ILE A 65 -11.71 -0.96 2.72
N THR A 66 -11.09 -0.64 1.58
CA THR A 66 -11.34 -1.35 0.33
C THR A 66 -10.12 -2.12 -0.13
N SER A 67 -10.35 -3.30 -0.66
CA SER A 67 -9.32 -4.19 -1.19
C SER A 67 -9.62 -4.58 -2.63
N ILE A 68 -8.62 -5.14 -3.30
CA ILE A 68 -8.75 -5.82 -4.58
C ILE A 68 -8.39 -7.28 -4.41
N LEU A 69 -9.04 -8.13 -5.18
CA LEU A 69 -8.63 -9.52 -5.33
C LEU A 69 -7.73 -9.61 -6.56
N VAL A 70 -6.49 -10.00 -6.36
CA VAL A 70 -5.50 -10.19 -7.43
C VAL A 70 -5.34 -11.67 -7.67
N THR A 71 -5.30 -12.09 -8.94
CA THR A 71 -5.02 -13.48 -9.30
C THR A 71 -3.67 -13.90 -8.70
N ASN A 72 -3.63 -15.07 -8.07
CA ASN A 72 -2.38 -15.58 -7.50
C ASN A 72 -1.33 -15.75 -8.62
N PRO A 73 -0.08 -15.32 -8.40
CA PRO A 73 0.98 -15.40 -9.40
C PRO A 73 1.25 -16.84 -9.92
N ASP A 74 0.98 -17.86 -9.11
CA ASP A 74 1.22 -19.26 -9.46
C ASP A 74 -0.02 -19.93 -10.10
N SER A 75 -1.15 -19.24 -10.19
CA SER A 75 -2.37 -19.80 -10.80
C SER A 75 -2.35 -19.61 -12.31
N PRO A 76 -2.57 -20.68 -13.11
CA PRO A 76 -2.74 -20.55 -14.54
C PRO A 76 -4.04 -19.80 -14.86
N VAL A 77 -3.95 -18.84 -15.73
CA VAL A 77 -5.09 -18.09 -16.28
C VAL A 77 -5.31 -18.55 -17.72
N PHE A 78 -6.54 -18.87 -18.08
CA PHE A 78 -6.88 -19.39 -19.39
C PHE A 78 -7.49 -18.31 -20.30
N GLY A 79 -7.33 -18.46 -21.62
CA GLY A 79 -7.84 -17.52 -22.60
C GLY A 79 -9.35 -17.27 -22.49
N ALA A 80 -10.14 -18.29 -22.24
CA ALA A 80 -11.59 -18.16 -22.02
C ALA A 80 -11.91 -17.29 -20.81
N GLU A 81 -11.21 -17.50 -19.68
CA GLU A 81 -11.40 -16.72 -18.47
C GLU A 81 -11.03 -15.25 -18.68
N THR A 82 -9.97 -15.01 -19.45
CA THR A 82 -9.52 -13.64 -19.76
C THR A 82 -10.55 -12.88 -20.58
N ILE A 83 -11.12 -13.51 -21.62
CA ILE A 83 -12.18 -12.91 -22.44
C ILE A 83 -13.41 -12.59 -21.60
N VAL A 84 -13.83 -13.50 -20.72
CA VAL A 84 -14.98 -13.30 -19.83
C VAL A 84 -14.73 -12.14 -18.85
N ASN A 85 -13.58 -12.12 -18.19
CA ASN A 85 -13.24 -11.06 -17.24
C ASN A 85 -13.12 -9.68 -17.93
N TRP A 86 -12.55 -9.65 -19.13
CA TRP A 86 -12.50 -8.43 -19.94
C TRP A 86 -13.90 -7.95 -20.36
N ALA A 87 -14.78 -8.86 -20.74
CA ALA A 87 -16.13 -8.54 -21.20
C ALA A 87 -17.06 -8.07 -20.06
N ILE A 88 -16.83 -8.49 -18.81
CA ILE A 88 -17.61 -8.04 -17.64
C ILE A 88 -17.40 -6.54 -17.36
N GLY A 89 -16.26 -5.96 -17.76
CA GLY A 89 -15.97 -4.53 -17.62
C GLY A 89 -15.73 -4.04 -16.17
N ALA A 90 -16.00 -4.89 -15.17
CA ALA A 90 -15.74 -4.60 -13.76
C ALA A 90 -14.41 -5.18 -13.25
N ASN A 91 -13.69 -5.88 -14.12
CA ASN A 91 -12.42 -6.51 -13.81
C ASN A 91 -11.35 -5.95 -14.74
N VAL A 92 -10.19 -5.58 -14.21
CA VAL A 92 -9.04 -5.15 -15.01
C VAL A 92 -8.18 -6.37 -15.34
N VAL A 93 -7.82 -6.49 -16.60
CA VAL A 93 -6.94 -7.54 -17.13
C VAL A 93 -5.58 -6.90 -17.41
N LEU A 94 -4.54 -7.38 -16.75
CA LEU A 94 -3.17 -6.85 -16.87
C LEU A 94 -2.19 -7.95 -17.25
N PRO A 95 -1.10 -7.63 -17.98
CA PRO A 95 0.01 -8.55 -18.15
C PRO A 95 0.57 -8.93 -16.77
N ARG A 96 0.86 -10.22 -16.55
CA ARG A 96 1.39 -10.74 -15.29
C ARG A 96 2.67 -10.01 -14.86
N ASP A 97 3.58 -9.79 -15.78
CA ASP A 97 4.89 -9.18 -15.51
C ASP A 97 4.80 -7.70 -15.12
N ALA A 98 3.68 -7.03 -15.43
CA ALA A 98 3.43 -5.66 -14.99
C ALA A 98 3.14 -5.55 -13.47
N VAL A 99 2.67 -6.64 -12.86
CA VAL A 99 2.29 -6.67 -11.43
C VAL A 99 3.25 -7.55 -10.62
N TYR A 100 3.66 -8.67 -11.22
CA TYR A 100 4.57 -9.63 -10.61
C TYR A 100 5.86 -9.71 -11.42
N PRO A 101 6.93 -9.00 -11.01
CA PRO A 101 8.22 -9.13 -11.68
C PRO A 101 8.69 -10.59 -11.71
N PRO A 102 9.15 -11.11 -12.85
CA PRO A 102 9.47 -12.53 -13.03
C PRO A 102 10.59 -13.04 -12.12
N VAL A 103 11.34 -12.14 -11.48
CA VAL A 103 12.48 -12.46 -10.60
C VAL A 103 12.05 -12.75 -9.15
N LYS A 104 10.82 -12.37 -8.72
CA LYS A 104 10.39 -12.55 -7.32
C LYS A 104 9.49 -13.78 -7.16
N PRO A 105 9.85 -14.77 -6.30
CA PRO A 105 8.97 -15.86 -5.94
C PRO A 105 7.67 -15.36 -5.27
N ALA A 106 6.54 -16.05 -5.49
CA ALA A 106 5.24 -15.69 -4.91
C ALA A 106 5.27 -15.59 -3.37
N GLN A 107 6.06 -16.43 -2.71
CA GLN A 107 6.23 -16.40 -1.26
C GLN A 107 6.89 -15.11 -0.76
N VAL A 108 7.86 -14.57 -1.52
CA VAL A 108 8.51 -13.29 -1.21
C VAL A 108 7.49 -12.15 -1.37
N ILE A 109 6.71 -12.16 -2.45
CA ILE A 109 5.66 -11.15 -2.69
C ILE A 109 4.64 -11.16 -1.56
N GLN A 110 4.20 -12.33 -1.09
CA GLN A 110 3.26 -12.43 0.03
C GLN A 110 3.87 -11.95 1.36
N ARG A 111 5.15 -12.25 1.60
CA ARG A 111 5.86 -11.76 2.78
C ARG A 111 6.00 -10.24 2.74
N ASP A 112 6.43 -9.69 1.61
CA ASP A 112 6.57 -8.25 1.41
C ASP A 112 5.23 -7.54 1.64
N SER A 113 4.14 -8.06 1.05
CA SER A 113 2.78 -7.52 1.22
C SER A 113 2.28 -7.55 2.67
N ARG A 114 2.64 -8.57 3.46
CA ARG A 114 2.33 -8.62 4.91
C ARG A 114 3.15 -7.58 5.68
N SER A 115 4.43 -7.46 5.38
CA SER A 115 5.32 -6.46 5.99
C SER A 115 4.83 -5.03 5.71
N GLU A 116 4.40 -4.75 4.49
CA GLU A 116 3.80 -3.47 4.11
C GLU A 116 2.52 -3.18 4.90
N MET A 117 1.68 -4.18 5.17
CA MET A 117 0.49 -4.02 6.00
C MET A 117 0.86 -3.71 7.46
N GLU A 118 1.86 -4.39 8.05
CA GLU A 118 2.33 -4.08 9.39
C GLU A 118 2.89 -2.65 9.49
N THR A 119 3.68 -2.25 8.50
CA THR A 119 4.16 -0.86 8.40
C THR A 119 2.98 0.12 8.29
N SER A 120 1.96 -0.21 7.51
CA SER A 120 0.76 0.63 7.34
C SER A 120 0.00 0.84 8.66
N LYS A 121 -0.07 -0.16 9.52
CA LYS A 121 -0.66 -0.05 10.87
C LYS A 121 0.13 0.93 11.73
N ILE A 122 1.45 0.82 11.73
CA ILE A 122 2.35 1.71 12.49
C ILE A 122 2.23 3.15 11.99
N THR A 123 2.37 3.36 10.68
CA THR A 123 2.32 4.71 10.09
C THR A 123 0.96 5.37 10.25
N SER A 124 -0.14 4.59 10.16
CA SER A 124 -1.49 5.12 10.40
C SER A 124 -1.73 5.52 11.85
N THR A 125 -1.22 4.73 12.80
CA THR A 125 -1.28 5.06 14.23
C THR A 125 -0.47 6.33 14.51
N ALA A 126 0.75 6.42 13.98
CA ALA A 126 1.59 7.61 14.11
C ALA A 126 0.91 8.86 13.54
N ALA A 127 0.36 8.77 12.32
CA ALA A 127 -0.35 9.89 11.69
C ALA A 127 -1.59 10.33 12.49
N ALA A 128 -2.38 9.37 12.99
CA ALA A 128 -3.58 9.67 13.77
C ALA A 128 -3.23 10.32 15.12
N LEU A 129 -2.28 9.76 15.86
CA LEU A 129 -1.88 10.27 17.16
C LEU A 129 -1.22 11.65 17.04
N ARG A 130 -0.36 11.85 16.03
CA ARG A 130 0.22 13.16 15.72
C ARG A 130 -0.84 14.20 15.38
N TYR A 131 -1.84 13.83 14.57
CA TYR A 131 -2.97 14.69 14.24
C TYR A 131 -3.76 15.10 15.50
N LEU A 132 -3.88 14.20 16.47
CA LEU A 132 -4.56 14.45 17.74
C LEU A 132 -3.67 15.15 18.78
N GLY A 133 -2.40 15.45 18.47
CA GLY A 133 -1.47 16.14 19.35
C GLY A 133 -0.85 15.27 20.46
N TYR A 134 -0.86 13.94 20.28
CA TYR A 134 -0.15 13.04 21.18
C TYR A 134 1.33 12.95 20.82
N ASP A 135 2.20 13.10 21.79
CA ASP A 135 3.63 12.84 21.64
C ASP A 135 3.93 11.34 21.75
N PHE A 136 4.83 10.86 20.92
CA PHE A 136 5.34 9.49 20.95
C PHE A 136 6.77 9.43 20.42
N ILE A 137 7.47 8.35 20.72
CA ILE A 137 8.86 8.15 20.33
C ILE A 137 8.90 7.28 19.07
N GLU A 138 9.40 7.82 17.97
CA GLU A 138 9.73 7.05 16.79
C GLU A 138 11.06 6.31 17.03
N LEU A 139 11.10 5.07 16.57
CA LEU A 139 12.25 4.19 16.69
C LEU A 139 12.58 3.64 15.31
N TYR A 140 13.81 3.74 14.93
CA TYR A 140 14.32 3.23 13.67
C TYR A 140 15.18 2.01 13.94
N PHE A 141 14.96 0.94 13.20
CA PHE A 141 15.68 -0.32 13.40
C PHE A 141 16.22 -0.87 12.10
N ILE A 142 17.25 -1.67 12.20
CA ILE A 142 17.83 -2.38 11.05
C ILE A 142 16.87 -3.50 10.66
N SER A 143 16.18 -3.35 9.52
CA SER A 143 15.24 -4.36 9.00
C SER A 143 15.91 -5.40 8.09
N ASP A 144 17.05 -5.03 7.47
CA ASP A 144 17.88 -5.93 6.67
C ASP A 144 19.31 -5.37 6.55
N ILE A 145 20.29 -6.25 6.31
CA ILE A 145 21.68 -5.87 6.07
C ILE A 145 22.13 -6.53 4.77
N ARG A 146 22.57 -5.70 3.84
CA ARG A 146 23.01 -6.13 2.52
C ARG A 146 24.32 -6.93 2.59
N ASP A 147 24.46 -7.94 1.75
CA ASP A 147 25.65 -8.82 1.75
C ASP A 147 26.97 -8.09 1.45
N TYR A 148 26.89 -6.96 0.74
CA TYR A 148 28.06 -6.12 0.41
C TYR A 148 28.43 -5.13 1.54
N SER A 149 27.67 -5.05 2.64
CA SER A 149 27.92 -4.16 3.78
C SER A 149 28.74 -4.86 4.87
N ASN A 150 29.75 -4.17 5.40
CA ASN A 150 30.47 -4.62 6.58
C ASN A 150 29.71 -4.47 7.89
N ALA A 151 28.57 -3.82 7.87
CA ALA A 151 27.65 -3.71 9.01
C ALA A 151 27.16 -5.10 9.48
N LYS A 152 27.19 -6.12 8.62
CA LYS A 152 26.75 -7.50 8.92
C LYS A 152 27.56 -8.18 10.02
N GLU A 153 28.84 -7.81 10.16
CA GLU A 153 29.72 -8.36 11.19
C GLU A 153 29.50 -7.71 12.57
N LYS A 154 28.87 -6.54 12.62
CA LYS A 154 28.78 -5.65 13.78
C LYS A 154 27.36 -5.51 14.31
N PHE A 155 26.39 -5.39 13.41
CA PHE A 155 24.97 -5.16 13.72
C PHE A 155 24.10 -6.35 13.33
N LYS A 156 22.88 -6.37 13.84
CA LYS A 156 21.87 -7.40 13.57
C LYS A 156 20.55 -6.77 13.13
N VAL A 157 19.79 -7.53 12.38
CA VAL A 157 18.38 -7.21 12.13
C VAL A 157 17.64 -7.13 13.47
N GLY A 158 16.90 -6.05 13.68
CA GLY A 158 16.21 -5.73 14.93
C GLY A 158 16.94 -4.74 15.83
N ASP A 159 18.21 -4.39 15.56
CA ASP A 159 18.93 -3.37 16.33
C ASP A 159 18.30 -1.99 16.09
N PHE A 160 18.00 -1.26 17.16
CA PHE A 160 17.43 0.09 17.10
C PHE A 160 18.53 1.14 16.93
N ILE A 161 18.50 1.87 15.83
CA ILE A 161 19.46 2.96 15.56
C ILE A 161 19.15 4.13 16.47
N LYS A 162 20.16 4.58 17.25
CA LYS A 162 20.01 5.65 18.22
C LYS A 162 20.83 6.88 17.88
N GLU A 163 22.07 6.68 17.46
CA GLU A 163 22.99 7.77 17.14
C GLU A 163 23.83 7.42 15.92
N ILE A 164 24.16 8.44 15.14
CA ILE A 164 25.12 8.35 14.04
C ILE A 164 26.09 9.52 14.19
N ASP A 165 27.39 9.22 14.24
CA ASP A 165 28.48 10.17 14.53
C ASP A 165 28.19 11.03 15.78
N GLY A 166 27.62 10.40 16.82
CA GLY A 166 27.26 11.06 18.10
C GLY A 166 26.00 11.94 18.04
N LYS A 167 25.33 12.05 16.89
CA LYS A 167 24.05 12.76 16.76
C LYS A 167 22.90 11.78 16.96
N VAL A 168 22.01 12.10 17.90
CA VAL A 168 20.77 11.32 18.14
C VAL A 168 19.86 11.41 16.92
N ILE A 169 19.33 10.26 16.49
CA ILE A 169 18.41 10.13 15.37
C ILE A 169 16.97 10.25 15.87
N GLY A 170 16.29 11.33 15.47
CA GLY A 170 14.87 11.60 15.75
C GLY A 170 13.97 11.38 14.55
N GLU A 171 14.50 11.52 13.33
CA GLU A 171 13.77 11.37 12.07
C GLU A 171 14.54 10.49 11.10
N ILE A 172 13.83 9.75 10.23
CA ILE A 172 14.44 8.80 9.28
C ILE A 172 15.37 9.51 8.28
N GLU A 173 15.05 10.74 7.92
CA GLU A 173 15.83 11.57 7.00
C GLU A 173 17.21 11.91 7.57
N GLU A 174 17.33 11.97 8.89
CA GLU A 174 18.61 12.24 9.56
C GLU A 174 19.62 11.10 9.38
N ILE A 175 19.13 9.85 9.23
CA ILE A 175 20.00 8.71 8.92
C ILE A 175 20.68 8.91 7.56
N ARG A 176 19.93 9.35 6.54
CA ARG A 176 20.49 9.60 5.20
C ARG A 176 21.39 10.84 5.18
N SER A 177 20.95 11.90 5.84
CA SER A 177 21.71 13.17 5.88
C SER A 177 23.02 13.03 6.64
N SER A 178 23.15 12.08 7.58
CA SER A 178 24.37 11.86 8.36
C SER A 178 25.59 11.45 7.52
N TYR A 179 25.37 10.88 6.34
CA TYR A 179 26.45 10.48 5.42
C TYR A 179 26.33 11.08 4.01
N ALA A 180 25.43 12.04 3.82
CA ALA A 180 25.20 12.66 2.49
C ALA A 180 26.44 13.38 1.92
N GLU A 181 27.29 13.92 2.79
CA GLU A 181 28.52 14.66 2.44
C GLU A 181 29.80 13.79 2.54
N LYS A 182 29.65 12.50 2.83
CA LYS A 182 30.78 11.56 2.96
C LYS A 182 31.01 10.80 1.67
N ASP A 183 32.24 10.29 1.51
CA ASP A 183 32.64 9.50 0.37
C ASP A 183 32.57 7.98 0.64
N ILE A 184 32.59 7.19 -0.43
CA ILE A 184 32.72 5.74 -0.33
C ILE A 184 34.10 5.43 0.27
N GLY A 185 34.13 4.64 1.34
CA GLY A 185 35.31 4.32 2.11
C GLY A 185 35.47 5.12 3.39
N ASP A 186 34.64 6.17 3.60
CA ASP A 186 34.66 6.94 4.85
C ASP A 186 34.05 6.14 6.01
N PRO A 187 34.57 6.35 7.24
CA PRO A 187 34.01 5.73 8.43
C PRO A 187 32.73 6.44 8.88
N LEU A 188 31.83 5.65 9.45
CA LEU A 188 30.58 6.13 10.08
C LEU A 188 30.39 5.40 11.41
N LEU A 189 30.36 6.15 12.50
CA LEU A 189 30.11 5.60 13.83
C LEU A 189 28.61 5.48 14.09
N ILE A 190 28.14 4.25 14.36
CA ILE A 190 26.72 4.01 14.63
C ILE A 190 26.55 3.42 16.02
N ALA A 191 25.64 4.00 16.80
CA ALA A 191 25.20 3.46 18.07
C ALA A 191 23.77 2.89 17.94
N VAL A 192 23.61 1.63 18.31
CA VAL A 192 22.34 0.92 18.30
C VAL A 192 22.00 0.41 19.69
N ASP A 193 20.71 0.27 19.99
CA ASP A 193 20.22 -0.48 21.15
C ASP A 193 19.74 -1.86 20.66
N ARG A 194 20.34 -2.92 21.20
CA ARG A 194 19.97 -4.32 20.93
C ARG A 194 19.21 -4.90 22.09
N GLU A 195 18.05 -5.50 21.81
CA GLU A 195 17.31 -6.24 22.82
C GLU A 195 17.97 -7.61 23.05
N ASN A 196 18.30 -7.90 24.29
CA ASN A 196 18.84 -9.19 24.70
C ASN A 196 17.72 -10.21 24.98
N ALA A 197 18.08 -11.46 25.24
CA ALA A 197 17.12 -12.55 25.54
C ALA A 197 16.23 -12.30 26.78
N LYS A 198 16.54 -11.29 27.61
CA LYS A 198 15.74 -10.91 28.79
C LYS A 198 14.84 -9.70 28.52
N GLY A 199 14.84 -9.16 27.29
CA GLY A 199 14.10 -7.94 26.96
C GLY A 199 14.77 -6.63 27.40
N GLU A 200 16.05 -6.67 27.82
CA GLU A 200 16.83 -5.50 28.21
C GLU A 200 17.58 -4.94 26.99
N LEU A 201 17.65 -3.63 26.88
CA LEU A 201 18.38 -2.96 25.81
C LEU A 201 19.86 -2.78 26.18
N GLU A 202 20.75 -3.28 25.32
CA GLU A 202 22.19 -3.12 25.41
C GLU A 202 22.66 -2.17 24.31
N ARG A 203 23.41 -1.11 24.71
CA ARG A 203 24.01 -0.16 23.78
C ARG A 203 25.25 -0.77 23.12
N ILE A 204 25.25 -0.83 21.79
CA ILE A 204 26.38 -1.27 20.96
C ILE A 204 26.77 -0.08 20.08
N THR A 205 28.04 0.29 20.13
CA THR A 205 28.59 1.36 19.27
C THR A 205 29.73 0.77 18.47
N ASP A 206 29.66 0.87 17.17
CA ASP A 206 30.69 0.38 16.28
C ASP A 206 30.83 1.26 15.04
N GLU A 207 32.02 1.23 14.43
CA GLU A 207 32.33 1.96 13.22
C GLU A 207 32.11 1.05 12.00
N ILE A 208 31.40 1.53 11.01
CA ILE A 208 31.27 0.90 9.69
C ILE A 208 31.97 1.75 8.64
N ILE A 209 32.33 1.16 7.53
CA ILE A 209 32.85 1.85 6.36
C ILE A 209 31.75 1.98 5.32
N LEU A 210 31.52 3.19 4.81
CA LEU A 210 30.57 3.43 3.75
C LEU A 210 30.96 2.69 2.47
N VAL A 211 30.00 1.97 1.94
CA VAL A 211 30.17 1.12 0.74
C VAL A 211 29.44 1.75 -0.45
N GLU A 212 29.76 1.25 -1.63
CA GLU A 212 29.06 1.61 -2.84
C GLU A 212 27.61 1.10 -2.82
N ASN A 213 26.64 1.98 -3.07
CA ASN A 213 25.25 1.56 -3.27
C ASN A 213 25.12 0.77 -4.57
N GLN A 214 24.78 -0.52 -4.46
CA GLN A 214 24.60 -1.41 -5.62
C GLN A 214 23.19 -1.34 -6.24
N GLU A 215 22.26 -0.67 -5.58
CA GLU A 215 20.84 -0.63 -5.96
C GLU A 215 20.44 0.69 -6.61
N VAL A 216 21.17 1.78 -6.32
CA VAL A 216 20.86 3.13 -6.80
C VAL A 216 22.10 3.78 -7.38
N VAL A 217 21.99 4.22 -8.63
CA VAL A 217 23.04 4.97 -9.36
C VAL A 217 22.51 6.38 -9.61
N ASN A 218 23.38 7.39 -9.61
CA ASN A 218 23.02 8.75 -9.99
C ASN A 218 22.70 8.83 -11.50
N GLU A 219 22.01 9.89 -11.92
CA GLU A 219 21.70 10.13 -13.35
C GLU A 219 22.96 10.23 -14.21
N ASP A 220 24.08 10.67 -13.66
CA ASP A 220 25.38 10.75 -14.31
C ASP A 220 26.19 9.43 -14.30
N GLY A 221 25.61 8.37 -13.76
CA GLY A 221 26.26 7.06 -13.61
C GLY A 221 27.22 6.95 -12.42
N SER A 222 27.38 8.00 -11.62
CA SER A 222 28.19 7.94 -10.40
C SER A 222 27.49 7.13 -9.30
N LYS A 223 28.28 6.52 -8.44
CA LYS A 223 27.82 5.67 -7.36
C LYS A 223 27.70 6.48 -6.06
N ARG A 224 26.71 6.18 -5.27
CA ARG A 224 26.46 6.86 -3.99
C ARG A 224 27.03 6.08 -2.82
N PRO A 225 27.53 6.76 -1.78
CA PRO A 225 27.87 6.09 -0.53
C PRO A 225 26.59 5.52 0.10
N ALA A 226 26.74 4.37 0.77
CA ALA A 226 25.65 3.71 1.49
C ALA A 226 26.18 3.00 2.73
N ILE A 227 25.36 2.91 3.75
CA ILE A 227 25.58 2.07 4.93
C ILE A 227 25.40 0.59 4.56
N GLY A 228 24.56 0.31 3.55
CA GLY A 228 24.19 -1.05 3.15
C GLY A 228 23.26 -1.75 4.14
N ILE A 229 22.44 -0.96 4.86
CA ILE A 229 21.34 -1.46 5.69
C ILE A 229 20.00 -0.96 5.15
N LEU A 230 18.95 -1.73 5.37
CA LEU A 230 17.58 -1.24 5.26
C LEU A 230 17.07 -0.85 6.65
N VAL A 231 16.43 0.33 6.71
CA VAL A 231 15.89 0.86 7.94
C VAL A 231 14.38 0.67 7.95
N GLY A 232 13.88 0.01 8.98
CA GLY A 232 12.48 -0.03 9.34
C GLY A 232 12.17 1.04 10.38
N ALA A 233 10.93 1.49 10.43
CA ALA A 233 10.44 2.40 11.46
C ALA A 233 9.38 1.70 12.32
N THR A 234 9.41 1.97 13.62
CA THR A 234 8.38 1.61 14.58
C THR A 234 8.18 2.77 15.55
N ALA A 235 7.23 2.67 16.46
CA ALA A 235 7.02 3.71 17.44
C ALA A 235 6.51 3.10 18.77
N ARG A 236 6.86 3.76 19.88
CA ARG A 236 6.21 3.53 21.17
C ARG A 236 5.08 4.51 21.32
N PHE A 237 3.86 4.05 21.11
CA PHE A 237 2.67 4.85 21.23
C PHE A 237 2.18 4.92 22.69
N PRO A 238 1.60 6.07 23.12
CA PRO A 238 0.99 6.20 24.44
C PRO A 238 -0.35 5.49 24.55
N ILE A 239 -0.91 5.04 23.43
CA ILE A 239 -2.20 4.35 23.34
C ILE A 239 -1.96 3.04 22.61
N ASP A 240 -2.39 1.94 23.21
CA ASP A 240 -2.31 0.61 22.62
C ASP A 240 -3.48 0.39 21.66
N ILE A 241 -3.14 0.15 20.38
CA ILE A 241 -4.10 0.02 19.29
C ILE A 241 -3.82 -1.26 18.52
N ASP A 242 -4.78 -2.19 18.58
CA ASP A 242 -4.75 -3.45 17.87
C ASP A 242 -5.54 -3.43 16.58
N PHE A 243 -5.05 -4.15 15.58
CA PHE A 243 -5.70 -4.30 14.28
C PHE A 243 -6.01 -5.77 14.00
N ASN A 244 -7.29 -6.12 14.08
CA ASN A 244 -7.79 -7.47 13.77
C ASN A 244 -8.11 -7.62 12.27
N ILE A 245 -7.09 -7.49 11.43
CA ILE A 245 -7.23 -7.68 9.98
C ILE A 245 -6.59 -9.01 9.57
N ARG A 246 -7.29 -9.77 8.70
CA ARG A 246 -6.82 -11.06 8.20
C ARG A 246 -6.95 -11.13 6.68
N GLY A 247 -5.95 -11.73 6.03
CA GLY A 247 -6.03 -12.02 4.60
C GLY A 247 -5.90 -10.81 3.67
N VAL A 248 -5.64 -9.62 4.19
CA VAL A 248 -5.40 -8.40 3.42
C VAL A 248 -3.93 -8.02 3.57
N GLY A 249 -3.30 -7.65 2.47
CA GLY A 249 -1.92 -7.20 2.43
C GLY A 249 -1.77 -5.86 1.71
N GLY A 250 -0.56 -5.33 1.72
CA GLY A 250 -0.22 -4.05 1.12
C GLY A 250 -0.55 -2.83 1.99
N PRO A 251 0.00 -1.66 1.68
CA PRO A 251 -0.05 -0.49 2.55
C PRO A 251 -1.28 0.40 2.33
N SER A 252 -2.19 0.03 1.43
CA SER A 252 -3.27 0.90 0.90
C SER A 252 -4.43 1.19 1.87
N ALA A 253 -4.41 0.60 3.08
CA ALA A 253 -5.44 0.81 4.11
C ALA A 253 -5.10 1.95 5.09
N GLY A 254 -3.86 2.43 5.08
CA GLY A 254 -3.31 3.32 6.12
C GLY A 254 -4.10 4.60 6.36
N LEU A 255 -4.53 5.29 5.30
CA LEU A 255 -5.37 6.48 5.45
C LEU A 255 -6.65 6.18 6.24
N ILE A 256 -7.32 5.08 5.90
CA ILE A 256 -8.62 4.75 6.51
C ILE A 256 -8.44 4.22 7.94
N PHE A 257 -7.33 3.55 8.22
CA PHE A 257 -6.96 3.21 9.60
C PHE A 257 -6.76 4.47 10.44
N ALA A 258 -6.02 5.46 9.93
CA ALA A 258 -5.80 6.72 10.65
C ALA A 258 -7.12 7.46 10.93
N VAL A 259 -8.03 7.53 9.93
CA VAL A 259 -9.38 8.10 10.12
C VAL A 259 -10.17 7.30 11.16
N GLY A 260 -10.11 5.97 11.15
CA GLY A 260 -10.82 5.11 12.10
C GLY A 260 -10.30 5.25 13.54
N ILE A 261 -9.00 5.46 13.71
CA ILE A 261 -8.39 5.76 15.03
C ILE A 261 -8.89 7.10 15.55
N ILE A 262 -8.84 8.14 14.72
CA ILE A 262 -9.31 9.49 15.09
C ILE A 262 -10.79 9.45 15.47
N GLU A 263 -11.63 8.76 14.68
CA GLU A 263 -13.07 8.59 14.97
C GLU A 263 -13.32 7.96 16.33
N LYS A 264 -12.51 6.96 16.73
CA LYS A 264 -12.64 6.29 18.02
C LYS A 264 -12.12 7.11 19.19
N LEU A 265 -11.13 7.95 18.98
CA LEU A 265 -10.44 8.72 20.02
C LEU A 265 -11.01 10.13 20.23
N THR A 266 -11.97 10.58 19.42
CA THR A 266 -12.58 11.91 19.51
C THR A 266 -14.08 11.84 19.79
N GLU A 267 -14.61 12.87 20.47
CA GLU A 267 -16.08 13.01 20.66
C GLU A 267 -16.80 13.39 19.39
N GLU A 268 -16.05 13.84 18.40
CA GLU A 268 -16.60 14.31 17.15
C GLU A 268 -17.08 13.14 16.28
N ASP A 269 -18.31 13.20 15.84
CA ASP A 269 -18.88 12.25 14.88
C ASP A 269 -18.49 12.66 13.44
N LEU A 270 -17.37 12.12 12.94
CA LEU A 270 -16.92 12.39 11.57
C LEU A 270 -17.79 11.70 10.53
N LEU A 271 -18.33 10.55 10.86
CA LEU A 271 -19.11 9.73 9.91
C LEU A 271 -20.57 10.17 9.80
N ARG A 272 -21.18 10.70 10.86
CA ARG A 272 -22.56 11.22 10.90
C ARG A 272 -23.58 10.27 10.29
N GLY A 273 -23.55 9.01 10.70
CA GLY A 273 -24.46 7.98 10.19
C GLY A 273 -24.21 7.55 8.75
N ARG A 274 -23.18 8.10 8.07
CA ARG A 274 -22.86 7.76 6.67
C ARG A 274 -22.12 6.43 6.57
N LYS A 275 -22.24 5.81 5.40
CA LYS A 275 -21.35 4.72 4.97
C LYS A 275 -20.22 5.34 4.16
N VAL A 276 -19.06 5.44 4.77
CA VAL A 276 -17.83 5.96 4.17
C VAL A 276 -16.90 4.81 3.85
N ALA A 277 -16.37 4.75 2.65
CA ALA A 277 -15.31 3.84 2.26
C ALA A 277 -14.10 4.64 1.77
N GLY A 278 -12.95 4.00 1.67
CA GLY A 278 -11.79 4.68 1.11
C GLY A 278 -10.55 3.81 1.05
N THR A 279 -9.48 4.44 0.62
CA THR A 279 -8.17 3.83 0.45
C THR A 279 -7.09 4.90 0.45
N GLY A 280 -5.84 4.52 0.63
CA GLY A 280 -4.68 5.39 0.56
C GLY A 280 -3.54 4.86 1.42
N THR A 281 -2.31 4.99 0.93
CA THR A 281 -1.15 4.89 1.82
C THR A 281 -1.08 6.14 2.68
N ILE A 282 -0.37 6.06 3.80
CA ILE A 282 -0.15 7.22 4.67
C ILE A 282 1.27 7.21 5.24
N THR A 283 1.88 8.38 5.30
CA THR A 283 3.14 8.57 6.03
C THR A 283 2.87 8.92 7.49
N PRO A 284 3.83 8.78 8.41
CA PRO A 284 3.69 9.24 9.79
C PRO A 284 3.36 10.74 9.92
N SER A 285 3.74 11.56 8.93
CA SER A 285 3.39 12.99 8.86
C SER A 285 2.00 13.27 8.31
N GLY A 286 1.24 12.22 7.94
CA GLY A 286 -0.12 12.35 7.43
C GLY A 286 -0.24 12.64 5.93
N GLN A 287 0.84 12.51 5.14
CA GLN A 287 0.77 12.59 3.68
C GLN A 287 0.12 11.34 3.11
N VAL A 288 -0.77 11.51 2.14
CA VAL A 288 -1.52 10.44 1.50
C VAL A 288 -0.93 10.15 0.13
N GLY A 289 -0.53 8.91 -0.10
CA GLY A 289 0.04 8.46 -1.37
C GLY A 289 -0.88 7.55 -2.17
N ALA A 290 -0.55 7.41 -3.46
CA ALA A 290 -1.29 6.63 -4.45
C ALA A 290 -1.35 5.13 -4.13
N ILE A 291 -2.34 4.46 -4.72
CA ILE A 291 -2.57 3.01 -4.59
C ILE A 291 -2.93 2.40 -5.96
N GLY A 292 -2.90 1.09 -6.04
CA GLY A 292 -3.38 0.35 -7.22
C GLY A 292 -4.85 -0.03 -7.13
N GLY A 293 -5.51 -0.15 -8.29
CA GLY A 293 -6.89 -0.67 -8.42
C GLY A 293 -7.96 0.25 -7.83
N ILE A 294 -7.85 1.55 -8.07
CA ILE A 294 -8.79 2.55 -7.52
C ILE A 294 -10.23 2.31 -8.01
N GLU A 295 -10.44 1.94 -9.28
CA GLU A 295 -11.77 1.73 -9.84
C GLU A 295 -12.43 0.48 -9.23
N GLU A 296 -11.70 -0.63 -9.08
CA GLU A 296 -12.19 -1.84 -8.42
C GLU A 296 -12.55 -1.59 -6.96
N LYS A 297 -11.77 -0.77 -6.27
CA LYS A 297 -12.04 -0.37 -4.88
C LYS A 297 -13.31 0.47 -4.77
N MET A 298 -13.54 1.41 -5.70
CA MET A 298 -14.79 2.17 -5.77
C MET A 298 -15.99 1.29 -6.09
N ILE A 299 -15.85 0.31 -7.00
CA ILE A 299 -16.90 -0.67 -7.29
C ILE A 299 -17.21 -1.49 -6.04
N GLY A 300 -16.19 -1.96 -5.31
CA GLY A 300 -16.36 -2.65 -4.04
C GLY A 300 -17.13 -1.82 -3.03
N ALA A 301 -16.76 -0.54 -2.86
CA ALA A 301 -17.44 0.41 -1.99
C ALA A 301 -18.91 0.64 -2.37
N SER A 302 -19.19 0.80 -3.66
CA SER A 302 -20.56 0.97 -4.16
C SER A 302 -21.45 -0.24 -3.86
N ARG A 303 -20.90 -1.48 -3.97
CA ARG A 303 -21.64 -2.72 -3.69
C ARG A 303 -22.14 -2.84 -2.25
N ILE A 304 -21.44 -2.24 -1.28
CA ILE A 304 -21.90 -2.19 0.12
C ILE A 304 -22.77 -0.96 0.42
N GLY A 305 -23.07 -0.15 -0.59
CA GLY A 305 -23.89 1.06 -0.44
C GLY A 305 -23.15 2.21 0.24
N ALA A 306 -21.83 2.31 0.08
CA ALA A 306 -21.08 3.49 0.50
C ALA A 306 -21.52 4.71 -0.32
N THR A 307 -21.73 5.83 0.36
CA THR A 307 -22.13 7.10 -0.27
C THR A 307 -20.96 8.07 -0.45
N VAL A 308 -19.88 7.85 0.30
CA VAL A 308 -18.64 8.63 0.25
C VAL A 308 -17.45 7.70 0.07
N PHE A 309 -16.52 8.09 -0.80
CA PHE A 309 -15.27 7.40 -1.03
C PHE A 309 -14.08 8.36 -0.92
N ILE A 310 -13.21 8.13 0.05
CA ILE A 310 -11.99 8.91 0.23
C ILE A 310 -10.88 8.27 -0.61
N ALA A 311 -10.30 9.03 -1.52
CA ALA A 311 -9.29 8.57 -2.46
C ALA A 311 -8.02 9.44 -2.40
N PRO A 312 -6.82 8.87 -2.64
CA PRO A 312 -5.64 9.70 -2.86
C PRO A 312 -5.82 10.61 -4.07
N ARG A 313 -5.44 11.87 -3.94
CA ARG A 313 -5.49 12.85 -5.06
C ARG A 313 -4.61 12.41 -6.23
N GLU A 314 -3.51 11.75 -5.95
CA GLU A 314 -2.60 11.22 -6.97
C GLU A 314 -3.26 10.17 -7.88
N ASN A 315 -4.29 9.48 -7.40
CA ASN A 315 -5.05 8.53 -8.22
C ASN A 315 -6.14 9.18 -9.10
N CYS A 316 -6.35 10.48 -9.04
CA CYS A 316 -7.35 11.14 -9.89
C CYS A 316 -7.21 10.85 -11.39
N PRO A 317 -5.99 10.78 -11.97
CA PRO A 317 -5.83 10.42 -13.39
C PRO A 317 -6.30 9.00 -13.74
N ASP A 318 -6.33 8.10 -12.75
CA ASP A 318 -6.71 6.70 -12.94
C ASP A 318 -8.23 6.48 -12.81
N ILE A 319 -8.97 7.47 -12.31
CA ILE A 319 -10.43 7.41 -12.12
C ILE A 319 -11.10 7.83 -13.43
N LYS A 320 -11.62 6.86 -14.17
CA LYS A 320 -12.37 7.07 -15.41
C LYS A 320 -13.88 7.01 -15.19
N ASN A 321 -14.32 6.14 -14.27
CA ASN A 321 -15.73 5.92 -14.00
C ASN A 321 -15.99 5.90 -12.49
N ILE A 322 -16.92 6.76 -12.07
CA ILE A 322 -17.39 6.78 -10.68
C ILE A 322 -18.75 6.05 -10.60
N PRO A 323 -18.90 5.02 -9.75
CA PRO A 323 -20.17 4.35 -9.55
C PRO A 323 -21.27 5.32 -9.14
N ALA A 324 -22.49 5.13 -9.68
CA ALA A 324 -23.64 5.97 -9.38
C ALA A 324 -23.92 6.03 -7.87
N GLY A 325 -24.15 7.24 -7.35
CA GLY A 325 -24.43 7.48 -5.93
C GLY A 325 -23.19 7.53 -5.02
N LEU A 326 -21.98 7.32 -5.54
CA LEU A 326 -20.74 7.40 -4.79
C LEU A 326 -20.09 8.79 -4.98
N LYS A 327 -19.91 9.53 -3.89
CA LYS A 327 -19.21 10.82 -3.89
C LYS A 327 -17.72 10.57 -3.61
N VAL A 328 -16.85 10.83 -4.58
CA VAL A 328 -15.40 10.67 -4.41
C VAL A 328 -14.79 11.97 -3.86
N ILE A 329 -13.98 11.85 -2.82
CA ILE A 329 -13.27 12.95 -2.16
C ILE A 329 -11.76 12.71 -2.30
N PRO A 330 -11.10 13.40 -3.24
CA PRO A 330 -9.66 13.30 -3.41
C PRO A 330 -8.93 14.12 -2.34
N VAL A 331 -7.99 13.47 -1.65
CA VAL A 331 -7.21 14.07 -0.56
C VAL A 331 -5.71 13.82 -0.74
N SER A 332 -4.89 14.77 -0.31
CA SER A 332 -3.43 14.68 -0.28
C SER A 332 -2.88 14.49 1.13
N THR A 333 -3.71 14.78 2.16
CA THR A 333 -3.33 14.66 3.56
C THR A 333 -4.46 14.10 4.41
N LEU A 334 -4.10 13.54 5.58
CA LEU A 334 -5.06 13.13 6.61
C LEU A 334 -5.94 14.30 7.05
N ALA A 335 -5.34 15.48 7.23
CA ALA A 335 -6.08 16.68 7.62
C ALA A 335 -7.15 17.05 6.59
N GLU A 336 -6.85 16.97 5.28
CA GLU A 336 -7.86 17.17 4.23
C GLU A 336 -9.02 16.16 4.33
N ALA A 337 -8.70 14.88 4.63
CA ALA A 337 -9.71 13.84 4.79
C ALA A 337 -10.64 14.15 5.97
N ILE A 338 -10.09 14.53 7.12
CA ILE A 338 -10.87 14.89 8.31
C ILE A 338 -11.71 16.15 8.05
N VAL A 339 -11.15 17.20 7.45
CA VAL A 339 -11.91 18.41 7.09
C VAL A 339 -13.07 18.08 6.13
N ALA A 340 -12.83 17.22 5.16
CA ALA A 340 -13.88 16.83 4.21
C ALA A 340 -15.00 16.00 4.86
N LEU A 341 -14.67 15.14 5.84
CA LEU A 341 -15.68 14.39 6.61
C LEU A 341 -16.50 15.30 7.54
N ARG A 342 -15.87 16.34 8.11
CA ARG A 342 -16.52 17.38 8.92
C ARG A 342 -17.47 18.27 8.12
N ALA A 343 -17.17 18.45 6.85
CA ALA A 343 -17.92 19.36 6.01
C ALA A 343 -19.41 18.91 5.87
N PRO A 344 -20.38 19.84 5.77
CA PRO A 344 -21.77 19.48 5.53
C PRO A 344 -21.93 18.77 4.18
N ASP A 345 -23.02 18.02 4.01
CA ASP A 345 -23.26 17.24 2.78
C ASP A 345 -23.36 18.11 1.52
N SER A 346 -23.74 19.40 1.70
CA SER A 346 -23.72 20.41 0.64
C SER A 346 -22.31 20.81 0.19
N PHE A 347 -21.28 20.49 0.96
CA PHE A 347 -19.90 20.77 0.58
C PHE A 347 -19.50 19.98 -0.66
N LYS A 348 -19.08 20.72 -1.68
CA LYS A 348 -18.53 20.12 -2.91
C LYS A 348 -16.99 20.12 -2.78
N PRO A 349 -16.36 18.99 -2.43
CA PRO A 349 -14.91 18.92 -2.47
C PRO A 349 -14.43 19.18 -3.89
N ARG A 350 -13.18 19.58 -4.05
CA ARG A 350 -12.56 19.61 -5.37
C ARG A 350 -12.65 18.20 -5.95
N SER A 351 -13.43 18.04 -7.01
CA SER A 351 -13.50 16.77 -7.74
C SER A 351 -12.18 16.49 -8.45
N CYS A 352 -11.94 15.25 -8.83
CA CYS A 352 -10.88 14.93 -9.76
C CYS A 352 -11.11 15.66 -11.08
N PRO A 353 -10.05 16.17 -11.77
CA PRO A 353 -10.20 17.02 -12.95
C PRO A 353 -11.00 16.44 -14.13
N ASN A 354 -11.20 15.12 -14.15
CA ASN A 354 -11.87 14.38 -15.23
C ASN A 354 -13.13 13.62 -14.76
N SER A 355 -13.63 13.89 -13.55
CA SER A 355 -14.80 13.22 -12.96
C SER A 355 -16.08 14.05 -13.04
#